data_db05a86e65c367ff56f4043a83381388
#
_entry.id   db05a86e65c367ff56f4043a83381388
#
_cell.length_a   1.000
_cell.length_b   1.000
_cell.length_c   1.000
_cell.angle_alpha   90.00
_cell.angle_beta   90.00
_cell.angle_gamma   90.00
#
_symmetry.space_group_name_H-M   'P 1'
#
loop_
_entity.id
_entity.type
_entity.pdbx_description
1 polymer ?
#
loop_
_entity_poly.entity_id
_entity_poly.type
_entity_poly.pdbx_seq_one_letter_code
_entity_poly.pdbx_strand_id
1 'polypeptide(L)'
;MLVIAIGGNTSSRTALKLRDYLTEYFSREPSMLIIPTATSDPANFSEIQSFWAKIFKDVCLLPLHKKVNSFLSEEELHNKLQNYDFVFFSGGDQKRIIQLIRGHSIHRFLLEKNSSSLFAVGGTSAGAAALGDLCILSGSPARFESIKITSGLGLLKGYVVDQHFKERKRFGRLIYVVLKWKINGVGIDEDTAAIFRSDGELLKILGSGFAWFFEYDKDGRLGLCYKKEAEGEV
;
A
#
# COMPACT_ATOMS: atom_id res chain seq x y z
N MET A 1 10.54 -4.87 -8.38
CA MET A 1 10.09 -4.09 -7.19
C MET A 1 9.00 -4.86 -6.49
N LEU A 2 9.03 -4.92 -5.16
CA LEU A 2 7.91 -5.41 -4.35
C LEU A 2 6.90 -4.29 -4.10
N VAL A 3 5.61 -4.66 -4.08
CA VAL A 3 4.50 -3.78 -3.68
C VAL A 3 3.77 -4.42 -2.51
N ILE A 4 3.72 -3.73 -1.36
CA ILE A 4 3.18 -4.24 -0.11
C ILE A 4 1.92 -3.46 0.25
N ALA A 5 0.77 -4.11 0.21
CA ALA A 5 -0.50 -3.51 0.61
C ALA A 5 -0.96 -4.11 1.95
N ILE A 6 -1.16 -3.25 2.97
CA ILE A 6 -1.59 -3.66 4.31
C ILE A 6 -2.99 -3.12 4.57
N GLY A 7 -3.89 -3.98 5.03
CA GLY A 7 -5.31 -3.65 5.21
C GLY A 7 -5.63 -2.65 6.33
N GLY A 8 -4.65 -2.32 7.16
CA GLY A 8 -4.79 -1.42 8.32
C GLY A 8 -4.65 -2.16 9.65
N ASN A 9 -4.64 -1.41 10.76
CA ASN A 9 -4.51 -1.95 12.14
C ASN A 9 -3.41 -3.01 12.28
N THR A 10 -2.21 -2.69 11.77
CA THR A 10 -1.07 -3.60 11.71
C THR A 10 -0.55 -3.88 13.12
N SER A 11 -0.59 -5.13 13.55
CA SER A 11 0.04 -5.56 14.80
C SER A 11 1.57 -5.59 14.69
N SER A 12 2.25 -5.51 15.83
CA SER A 12 3.71 -5.68 15.86
C SER A 12 4.13 -7.06 15.33
N ARG A 13 3.30 -8.11 15.53
CA ARG A 13 3.56 -9.45 15.01
C ARG A 13 3.60 -9.49 13.49
N THR A 14 2.58 -8.91 12.84
CA THR A 14 2.51 -8.83 11.37
C THR A 14 3.62 -7.93 10.81
N ALA A 15 3.93 -6.82 11.49
CA ALA A 15 5.02 -5.94 11.10
C ALA A 15 6.42 -6.61 11.21
N LEU A 16 6.64 -7.45 12.24
CA LEU A 16 7.87 -8.25 12.38
C LEU A 16 7.99 -9.29 11.26
N LYS A 17 6.93 -10.01 10.94
CA LYS A 17 6.91 -10.94 9.80
C LYS A 17 7.23 -10.25 8.46
N LEU A 18 6.70 -9.03 8.28
CA LEU A 18 7.02 -8.23 7.08
C LEU A 18 8.51 -7.86 7.06
N ARG A 19 9.08 -7.40 8.19
CA ARG A 19 10.51 -7.12 8.28
C ARG A 19 11.33 -8.36 7.94
N ASP A 20 11.00 -9.51 8.50
CA ASP A 20 11.73 -10.77 8.28
C ASP A 20 11.68 -11.17 6.80
N TYR A 21 10.51 -11.09 6.17
CA TYR A 21 10.36 -11.32 4.73
C TYR A 21 11.20 -10.36 3.88
N LEU A 22 11.18 -9.07 4.22
CA LEU A 22 11.99 -8.07 3.52
C LEU A 22 13.49 -8.26 3.76
N THR A 23 13.89 -8.69 4.97
CA THR A 23 15.28 -9.00 5.30
C THR A 23 15.80 -10.17 4.45
N GLU A 24 15.00 -11.20 4.24
CA GLU A 24 15.30 -12.31 3.32
C GLU A 24 15.39 -11.81 1.88
N TYR A 25 14.43 -11.02 1.42
CA TYR A 25 14.40 -10.48 0.05
C TYR A 25 15.62 -9.60 -0.27
N PHE A 26 16.05 -8.75 0.66
CA PHE A 26 17.21 -7.85 0.50
C PHE A 26 18.54 -8.51 0.91
N SER A 27 18.52 -9.70 1.51
CA SER A 27 19.68 -10.36 2.16
C SER A 27 20.34 -9.50 3.25
N ARG A 28 19.62 -8.53 3.78
CA ARG A 28 19.94 -7.65 4.90
C ARG A 28 18.68 -6.93 5.40
N GLU A 29 18.72 -6.41 6.60
CA GLU A 29 17.61 -5.58 7.09
C GLU A 29 17.51 -4.29 6.26
N PRO A 30 16.33 -4.01 5.67
CA PRO A 30 16.15 -2.84 4.81
C PRO A 30 16.00 -1.55 5.60
N SER A 31 16.48 -0.46 5.03
CA SER A 31 16.19 0.91 5.47
C SER A 31 14.80 1.33 4.99
N MET A 32 14.01 1.99 5.88
CA MET A 32 12.62 2.36 5.63
C MET A 32 12.42 3.88 5.65
N LEU A 33 11.82 4.41 4.59
CA LEU A 33 11.38 5.81 4.53
C LEU A 33 9.87 5.89 4.59
N ILE A 34 9.33 6.52 5.64
CA ILE A 34 7.91 6.72 5.83
C ILE A 34 7.48 8.06 5.23
N ILE A 35 6.41 8.02 4.43
CA ILE A 35 5.76 9.21 3.86
C ILE A 35 4.37 9.34 4.50
N PRO A 36 4.19 10.25 5.48
CA PRO A 36 2.98 10.32 6.30
C PRO A 36 1.87 11.20 5.70
N THR A 37 1.87 11.42 4.39
CA THR A 37 0.99 12.35 3.66
C THR A 37 -0.49 12.15 3.94
N ALA A 38 -0.92 10.91 4.23
CA ALA A 38 -2.33 10.57 4.46
C ALA A 38 -2.86 11.03 5.82
N THR A 39 -2.00 11.22 6.82
CA THR A 39 -2.45 11.59 8.17
C THR A 39 -3.19 12.94 8.19
N SER A 40 -4.10 13.10 9.14
CA SER A 40 -4.85 14.36 9.30
C SER A 40 -4.05 15.44 10.00
N ASP A 41 -3.13 15.04 10.88
CA ASP A 41 -2.35 15.92 11.73
C ASP A 41 -0.87 15.50 11.76
N PRO A 42 0.05 16.46 11.51
CA PRO A 42 1.48 16.25 11.69
C PRO A 42 1.89 15.82 13.10
N ALA A 43 1.10 16.12 14.14
CA ALA A 43 1.34 15.64 15.50
C ALA A 43 1.45 14.11 15.60
N ASN A 44 0.84 13.37 14.66
CA ASN A 44 0.90 11.91 14.63
C ASN A 44 2.18 11.35 14.00
N PHE A 45 3.07 12.20 13.49
CA PHE A 45 4.29 11.74 12.80
C PHE A 45 5.21 10.95 13.73
N SER A 46 5.37 11.41 14.97
CA SER A 46 6.23 10.75 15.98
C SER A 46 5.69 9.38 16.37
N GLU A 47 4.36 9.23 16.49
CA GLU A 47 3.74 7.95 16.80
C GLU A 47 3.91 6.94 15.65
N ILE A 48 3.65 7.39 14.42
CA ILE A 48 3.84 6.57 13.22
C ILE A 48 5.29 6.11 13.11
N GLN A 49 6.25 7.03 13.24
CA GLN A 49 7.67 6.69 13.18
C GLN A 49 8.09 5.77 14.32
N SER A 50 7.64 6.02 15.56
CA SER A 50 7.97 5.22 16.72
C SER A 50 7.45 3.78 16.64
N PHE A 51 6.30 3.55 16.02
CA PHE A 51 5.81 2.20 15.79
C PHE A 51 6.78 1.42 14.89
N TRP A 52 7.14 1.96 13.73
CA TRP A 52 8.02 1.28 12.78
C TRP A 52 9.47 1.19 13.24
N ALA A 53 9.97 2.16 14.03
CA ALA A 53 11.30 2.13 14.61
C ALA A 53 11.48 1.04 15.70
N LYS A 54 10.40 0.46 16.21
CA LYS A 54 10.46 -0.76 17.04
C LYS A 54 10.59 -2.04 16.22
N ILE A 55 10.36 -1.95 14.92
CA ILE A 55 10.33 -3.10 13.98
C ILE A 55 11.59 -3.11 13.11
N PHE A 56 11.95 -1.98 12.52
CA PHE A 56 13.12 -1.80 11.66
C PHE A 56 14.16 -0.94 12.36
N LYS A 57 15.45 -1.23 12.15
CA LYS A 57 16.56 -0.49 12.78
C LYS A 57 16.76 0.90 12.19
N ASP A 58 16.60 1.03 10.86
CA ASP A 58 16.79 2.29 10.15
C ASP A 58 15.44 2.78 9.59
N VAL A 59 14.84 3.72 10.31
CA VAL A 59 13.53 4.30 9.96
C VAL A 59 13.62 5.81 9.95
N CYS A 60 13.40 6.40 8.79
CA CYS A 60 13.28 7.84 8.64
C CYS A 60 11.86 8.23 8.21
N LEU A 61 11.44 9.43 8.57
CA LEU A 61 10.19 10.01 8.14
C LEU A 61 10.46 11.22 7.25
N LEU A 62 9.86 11.22 6.07
CA LEU A 62 9.83 12.36 5.17
C LEU A 62 8.54 13.17 5.43
N PRO A 63 8.60 14.35 6.05
CA PRO A 63 7.42 15.08 6.52
C PRO A 63 6.67 15.78 5.37
N LEU A 64 6.35 15.03 4.31
CA LEU A 64 5.57 15.54 3.19
C LEU A 64 4.10 15.56 3.54
N HIS A 65 3.59 16.75 3.88
CA HIS A 65 2.23 16.92 4.33
C HIS A 65 1.70 18.31 4.00
N LYS A 66 0.39 18.44 3.70
CA LYS A 66 -0.23 19.71 3.31
C LYS A 66 -0.04 20.86 4.31
N LYS A 67 0.13 20.53 5.60
CA LYS A 67 0.30 21.52 6.68
C LYS A 67 1.77 21.75 7.06
N VAL A 68 2.70 21.09 6.40
CA VAL A 68 4.14 21.19 6.68
C VAL A 68 4.82 21.68 5.43
N ASN A 69 5.50 22.82 5.53
CA ASN A 69 6.34 23.30 4.45
C ASN A 69 7.66 22.54 4.47
N SER A 70 7.76 21.47 3.69
CA SER A 70 9.03 20.79 3.44
C SER A 70 9.59 21.27 2.11
N PHE A 71 10.57 22.15 2.17
CA PHE A 71 11.27 22.66 0.96
C PHE A 71 12.50 21.80 0.70
N LEU A 72 12.29 20.56 0.22
CA LEU A 72 13.38 19.84 -0.42
C LEU A 72 13.32 20.15 -1.92
N SER A 73 14.47 20.46 -2.50
CA SER A 73 14.61 20.50 -3.95
C SER A 73 14.33 19.12 -4.56
N GLU A 74 14.05 19.04 -5.85
CA GLU A 74 13.86 17.75 -6.52
C GLU A 74 15.09 16.86 -6.39
N GLU A 75 16.29 17.45 -6.43
CA GLU A 75 17.56 16.73 -6.27
C GLU A 75 17.74 16.18 -4.85
N GLU A 76 17.51 16.98 -3.81
CA GLU A 76 17.59 16.53 -2.41
C GLU A 76 16.59 15.42 -2.13
N LEU A 77 15.37 15.53 -2.69
CA LEU A 77 14.35 14.52 -2.55
C LEU A 77 14.74 13.21 -3.26
N HIS A 78 15.28 13.30 -4.48
CA HIS A 78 15.75 12.15 -5.22
C HIS A 78 16.90 11.45 -4.48
N ASN A 79 17.91 12.20 -4.02
CA ASN A 79 19.02 11.69 -3.24
C ASN A 79 18.54 11.02 -1.94
N LYS A 80 17.58 11.62 -1.26
CA LYS A 80 16.99 11.02 -0.06
C LYS A 80 16.29 9.70 -0.37
N LEU A 81 15.47 9.64 -1.43
CA LEU A 81 14.73 8.42 -1.80
C LEU A 81 15.66 7.26 -2.22
N GLN A 82 16.80 7.57 -2.85
CA GLN A 82 17.77 6.56 -3.28
C GLN A 82 18.47 5.84 -2.11
N ASN A 83 18.52 6.48 -0.93
CA ASN A 83 19.20 5.93 0.25
C ASN A 83 18.35 4.91 1.01
N TYR A 84 17.10 4.68 0.58
CA TYR A 84 16.20 3.75 1.26
C TYR A 84 15.77 2.59 0.35
N ASP A 85 15.66 1.42 0.95
CA ASP A 85 15.23 0.21 0.27
C ASP A 85 13.71 0.08 0.19
N PHE A 86 13.01 0.64 1.20
CA PHE A 86 11.58 0.51 1.36
C PHE A 86 10.93 1.88 1.60
N VAL A 87 10.09 2.33 0.68
CA VAL A 87 9.24 3.52 0.83
C VAL A 87 7.85 3.11 1.27
N PHE A 88 7.33 3.75 2.32
CA PHE A 88 6.08 3.35 2.95
C PHE A 88 5.12 4.51 3.16
N PHE A 89 3.90 4.40 2.64
CA PHE A 89 2.82 5.36 2.83
C PHE A 89 1.98 5.01 4.06
N SER A 90 1.83 5.97 4.98
CA SER A 90 1.01 5.79 6.18
C SER A 90 -0.49 5.69 5.89
N GLY A 91 -1.24 5.27 6.92
CA GLY A 91 -2.71 5.35 6.93
C GLY A 91 -3.23 6.77 7.10
N GLY A 92 -4.55 6.95 6.83
CA GLY A 92 -5.27 8.21 6.93
C GLY A 92 -6.27 8.42 5.79
N ASP A 93 -6.12 9.50 5.02
CA ASP A 93 -6.96 9.82 3.86
C ASP A 93 -6.16 9.67 2.56
N GLN A 94 -6.50 8.66 1.76
CA GLN A 94 -5.86 8.38 0.47
C GLN A 94 -5.99 9.54 -0.53
N LYS A 95 -7.00 10.37 -0.41
CA LYS A 95 -7.15 11.57 -1.25
C LYS A 95 -5.95 12.50 -1.13
N ARG A 96 -5.36 12.62 0.08
CA ARG A 96 -4.16 13.44 0.30
C ARG A 96 -2.94 12.85 -0.39
N ILE A 97 -2.78 11.52 -0.36
CA ILE A 97 -1.69 10.85 -1.09
C ILE A 97 -1.83 11.15 -2.58
N ILE A 98 -3.00 10.93 -3.17
CA ILE A 98 -3.21 11.19 -4.60
C ILE A 98 -2.96 12.65 -4.95
N GLN A 99 -3.42 13.60 -4.13
CA GLN A 99 -3.26 15.03 -4.40
C GLN A 99 -1.82 15.54 -4.29
N LEU A 100 -1.00 14.97 -3.39
CA LEU A 100 0.35 15.47 -3.11
C LEU A 100 1.45 14.62 -3.74
N ILE A 101 1.20 13.35 -4.00
CA ILE A 101 2.22 12.43 -4.51
C ILE A 101 2.08 12.21 -6.02
N ARG A 102 0.84 12.02 -6.52
CA ARG A 102 0.64 11.69 -7.94
C ARG A 102 1.13 12.82 -8.84
N GLY A 103 2.02 12.48 -9.78
CA GLY A 103 2.69 13.44 -10.67
C GLY A 103 3.86 14.23 -10.04
N HIS A 104 4.08 14.10 -8.73
CA HIS A 104 5.24 14.67 -8.06
C HIS A 104 6.53 13.89 -8.39
N SER A 105 7.71 14.47 -8.14
CA SER A 105 9.02 13.79 -8.33
C SER A 105 9.13 12.46 -7.59
N ILE A 106 8.55 12.33 -6.39
CA ILE A 106 8.45 11.06 -5.68
C ILE A 106 7.73 9.99 -6.51
N HIS A 107 6.59 10.35 -7.11
CA HIS A 107 5.83 9.39 -7.92
C HIS A 107 6.62 8.95 -9.14
N ARG A 108 7.28 9.88 -9.84
CA ARG A 108 8.16 9.55 -10.97
C ARG A 108 9.28 8.63 -10.55
N PHE A 109 9.97 8.93 -9.44
CA PHE A 109 11.01 8.08 -8.87
C PHE A 109 10.51 6.65 -8.58
N LEU A 110 9.34 6.50 -7.95
CA LEU A 110 8.77 5.19 -7.64
C LEU A 110 8.42 4.40 -8.91
N LEU A 111 7.91 5.07 -9.95
CA LEU A 111 7.62 4.43 -11.24
C LEU A 111 8.90 3.99 -11.96
N GLU A 112 9.99 4.75 -11.86
CA GLU A 112 11.31 4.38 -12.40
C GLU A 112 11.87 3.15 -11.69
N LYS A 113 11.74 3.07 -10.35
CA LYS A 113 12.12 1.89 -9.56
C LYS A 113 11.28 0.66 -9.87
N ASN A 114 10.13 0.81 -10.51
CA ASN A 114 9.28 -0.32 -10.91
C ASN A 114 10.01 -1.36 -11.77
N SER A 115 11.05 -0.98 -12.48
CA SER A 115 11.93 -1.89 -13.24
C SER A 115 13.09 -2.46 -12.40
N SER A 116 13.32 -1.96 -11.19
CA SER A 116 14.39 -2.41 -10.29
C SER A 116 14.01 -3.67 -9.54
N SER A 117 14.92 -4.65 -9.47
CA SER A 117 14.71 -5.89 -8.72
C SER A 117 14.84 -5.74 -7.20
N LEU A 118 15.61 -4.75 -6.71
CA LEU A 118 15.91 -4.57 -5.28
C LEU A 118 15.35 -3.24 -4.76
N PHE A 119 14.03 -3.15 -4.65
CA PHE A 119 13.30 -2.02 -4.05
C PHE A 119 11.91 -2.47 -3.61
N ALA A 120 11.41 -1.89 -2.55
CA ALA A 120 10.05 -2.13 -2.07
C ALA A 120 9.28 -0.81 -1.90
N VAL A 121 8.01 -0.81 -2.26
CA VAL A 121 7.07 0.23 -1.91
C VAL A 121 5.87 -0.38 -1.21
N GLY A 122 5.34 0.28 -0.22
CA GLY A 122 4.16 -0.22 0.48
C GLY A 122 3.32 0.86 1.11
N GLY A 123 2.23 0.42 1.71
CA GLY A 123 1.37 1.30 2.48
C GLY A 123 0.36 0.54 3.31
N THR A 124 -0.11 1.19 4.36
CA THR A 124 -1.18 0.67 5.21
C THR A 124 -2.46 1.49 5.03
N SER A 125 -3.62 0.82 5.07
CA SER A 125 -4.93 1.47 4.97
C SER A 125 -5.02 2.42 3.76
N ALA A 126 -5.07 3.74 3.96
CA ALA A 126 -5.07 4.73 2.89
C ALA A 126 -3.83 4.64 1.97
N GLY A 127 -2.65 4.32 2.55
CA GLY A 127 -1.44 4.07 1.79
C GLY A 127 -1.59 2.90 0.84
N ALA A 128 -2.16 1.78 1.29
CA ALA A 128 -2.43 0.61 0.46
C ALA A 128 -3.43 0.92 -0.67
N ALA A 129 -4.52 1.64 -0.35
CA ALA A 129 -5.54 2.02 -1.33
C ALA A 129 -5.00 2.89 -2.48
N ALA A 130 -3.91 3.63 -2.24
CA ALA A 130 -3.31 4.50 -3.25
C ALA A 130 -2.40 3.77 -4.25
N LEU A 131 -1.94 2.54 -3.94
CA LEU A 131 -0.89 1.85 -4.73
C LEU A 131 -1.37 1.37 -6.10
N GLY A 132 -2.65 1.01 -6.26
CA GLY A 132 -3.21 0.45 -7.49
C GLY A 132 -3.28 1.43 -8.67
N ASP A 133 -3.76 0.95 -9.81
CA ASP A 133 -4.06 1.79 -10.97
C ASP A 133 -5.27 2.69 -10.70
N LEU A 134 -6.23 2.18 -9.94
CA LEU A 134 -7.37 2.95 -9.44
C LEU A 134 -7.32 3.07 -7.91
N CYS A 135 -7.82 4.19 -7.41
CA CYS A 135 -7.95 4.46 -5.98
C CYS A 135 -9.40 4.80 -5.63
N ILE A 136 -10.01 4.02 -4.74
CA ILE A 136 -11.33 4.31 -4.18
C ILE A 136 -11.16 5.39 -3.11
N LEU A 137 -11.60 6.62 -3.39
CA LEU A 137 -11.46 7.74 -2.45
C LEU A 137 -12.46 7.69 -1.31
N SER A 138 -13.71 7.33 -1.63
CA SER A 138 -14.82 7.28 -0.67
C SER A 138 -15.98 6.47 -1.25
N GLY A 139 -17.03 6.30 -0.47
CA GLY A 139 -18.29 5.71 -0.89
C GLY A 139 -18.77 4.60 0.03
N SER A 140 -20.08 4.48 0.12
CA SER A 140 -20.76 3.46 0.92
C SER A 140 -20.85 2.14 0.15
N PRO A 141 -20.60 0.99 0.79
CA PRO A 141 -20.88 -0.31 0.19
C PRO A 141 -22.34 -0.54 -0.17
N ALA A 142 -23.26 0.21 0.45
CA ALA A 142 -24.70 0.10 0.24
C ALA A 142 -25.24 1.10 -0.80
N ARG A 143 -24.44 2.08 -1.26
CA ARG A 143 -24.83 3.10 -2.25
C ARG A 143 -23.73 3.27 -3.29
N PHE A 144 -23.83 2.54 -4.38
CA PHE A 144 -22.77 2.49 -5.41
C PHE A 144 -22.54 3.85 -6.09
N GLU A 145 -23.56 4.70 -6.20
CA GLU A 145 -23.47 6.05 -6.79
C GLU A 145 -22.59 6.98 -5.93
N SER A 146 -22.44 6.67 -4.64
CA SER A 146 -21.59 7.46 -3.73
C SER A 146 -20.09 7.15 -3.88
N ILE A 147 -19.74 6.08 -4.63
CA ILE A 147 -18.36 5.64 -4.77
C ILE A 147 -17.59 6.59 -5.66
N LYS A 148 -16.59 7.26 -5.08
CA LYS A 148 -15.68 8.18 -5.78
C LYS A 148 -14.37 7.50 -6.04
N ILE A 149 -13.97 7.50 -7.32
CA ILE A 149 -12.75 6.85 -7.80
C ILE A 149 -11.90 7.87 -8.54
N THR A 150 -10.61 7.66 -8.48
CA THR A 150 -9.61 8.37 -9.27
C THR A 150 -8.52 7.39 -9.71
N SER A 151 -7.62 7.83 -10.58
CA SER A 151 -6.40 7.06 -10.84
C SER A 151 -5.55 7.00 -9.57
N GLY A 152 -5.01 5.83 -9.27
CA GLY A 152 -4.08 5.60 -8.19
C GLY A 152 -2.65 6.00 -8.56
N LEU A 153 -1.67 5.44 -7.85
CA LEU A 153 -0.25 5.65 -8.13
C LEU A 153 0.30 4.71 -9.22
N GLY A 154 -0.46 3.67 -9.64
CA GLY A 154 -0.05 2.73 -10.68
C GLY A 154 1.18 1.90 -10.33
N LEU A 155 1.46 1.70 -9.05
CA LEU A 155 2.59 0.93 -8.55
C LEU A 155 2.26 -0.57 -8.47
N LEU A 156 1.00 -0.91 -8.24
CA LEU A 156 0.44 -2.26 -8.37
C LEU A 156 -0.43 -2.31 -9.63
N LYS A 157 0.15 -2.80 -10.71
CA LYS A 157 -0.51 -2.79 -12.03
C LYS A 157 -1.67 -3.78 -12.10
N GLY A 158 -2.73 -3.34 -12.76
CA GLY A 158 -3.90 -4.16 -13.02
C GLY A 158 -4.85 -4.30 -11.84
N TYR A 159 -4.61 -3.60 -10.71
CA TYR A 159 -5.43 -3.73 -9.51
C TYR A 159 -5.99 -2.42 -8.99
N VAL A 160 -7.15 -2.55 -8.35
CA VAL A 160 -7.67 -1.61 -7.35
C VAL A 160 -7.59 -2.28 -5.96
N VAL A 161 -7.07 -1.55 -4.97
CA VAL A 161 -6.90 -2.06 -3.59
C VAL A 161 -7.97 -1.45 -2.69
N ASP A 162 -8.67 -2.29 -1.92
CA ASP A 162 -9.55 -1.86 -0.83
C ASP A 162 -9.06 -2.44 0.51
N GLN A 163 -9.20 -1.69 1.58
CA GLN A 163 -8.58 -1.97 2.88
C GLN A 163 -9.62 -1.98 4.01
N HIS A 164 -9.28 -2.48 5.21
CA HIS A 164 -10.25 -2.79 6.28
C HIS A 164 -11.46 -3.54 5.71
N PHE A 165 -11.18 -4.54 4.89
CA PHE A 165 -12.14 -5.00 3.90
C PHE A 165 -13.34 -5.69 4.54
N LYS A 166 -13.10 -6.74 5.32
CA LYS A 166 -14.12 -7.48 6.06
C LYS A 166 -14.75 -6.61 7.15
N GLU A 167 -13.93 -5.89 7.92
CA GLU A 167 -14.34 -5.09 9.08
C GLU A 167 -15.32 -3.99 8.68
N ARG A 168 -15.13 -3.39 7.51
CA ARG A 168 -16.01 -2.36 6.97
C ARG A 168 -16.99 -2.86 5.91
N LYS A 169 -17.13 -4.20 5.77
CA LYS A 169 -18.09 -4.87 4.86
C LYS A 169 -18.00 -4.36 3.41
N ARG A 170 -16.79 -4.24 2.86
CA ARG A 170 -16.52 -3.54 1.60
C ARG A 170 -16.69 -4.38 0.34
N PHE A 171 -17.17 -5.62 0.43
CA PHE A 171 -17.38 -6.53 -0.70
C PHE A 171 -18.18 -5.90 -1.84
N GLY A 172 -19.39 -5.35 -1.54
CA GLY A 172 -20.25 -4.75 -2.56
C GLY A 172 -19.59 -3.56 -3.26
N ARG A 173 -18.81 -2.77 -2.51
CA ARG A 173 -18.08 -1.64 -3.08
C ARG A 173 -16.99 -2.08 -4.04
N LEU A 174 -16.18 -3.04 -3.65
CA LEU A 174 -15.05 -3.49 -4.47
C LEU A 174 -15.57 -4.21 -5.73
N ILE A 175 -16.52 -5.13 -5.61
CA ILE A 175 -17.09 -5.84 -6.77
C ILE A 175 -17.73 -4.88 -7.77
N TYR A 176 -18.43 -3.84 -7.30
CA TYR A 176 -18.96 -2.80 -8.19
C TYR A 176 -17.86 -2.10 -8.99
N VAL A 177 -16.75 -1.74 -8.34
CA VAL A 177 -15.61 -1.10 -9.00
C VAL A 177 -14.97 -2.04 -10.02
N VAL A 178 -14.71 -3.27 -9.63
CA VAL A 178 -14.12 -4.31 -10.49
C VAL A 178 -14.97 -4.50 -11.75
N LEU A 179 -16.28 -4.66 -11.61
CA LEU A 179 -17.20 -4.86 -12.73
C LEU A 179 -17.29 -3.63 -13.64
N LYS A 180 -17.34 -2.43 -13.05
CA LYS A 180 -17.53 -1.18 -13.81
C LYS A 180 -16.30 -0.78 -14.60
N TRP A 181 -15.11 -0.95 -14.05
CA TRP A 181 -13.85 -0.52 -14.67
C TRP A 181 -13.08 -1.67 -15.33
N LYS A 182 -13.58 -2.90 -15.25
CA LYS A 182 -12.92 -4.09 -15.82
C LYS A 182 -11.46 -4.21 -15.36
N ILE A 183 -11.23 -4.05 -14.05
CA ILE A 183 -9.93 -4.12 -13.39
C ILE A 183 -9.98 -5.19 -12.30
N ASN A 184 -8.86 -5.86 -12.02
CA ASN A 184 -8.79 -6.75 -10.87
C ASN A 184 -8.91 -5.97 -9.55
N GLY A 185 -9.47 -6.61 -8.53
CA GLY A 185 -9.61 -6.05 -7.21
C GLY A 185 -8.99 -6.91 -6.13
N VAL A 186 -8.37 -6.28 -5.15
CA VAL A 186 -7.96 -6.95 -3.92
C VAL A 186 -8.49 -6.22 -2.70
N GLY A 187 -9.27 -6.93 -1.88
CA GLY A 187 -9.74 -6.49 -0.57
C GLY A 187 -8.86 -7.08 0.52
N ILE A 188 -8.30 -6.27 1.42
CA ILE A 188 -7.36 -6.72 2.44
C ILE A 188 -7.94 -6.42 3.82
N ASP A 189 -8.08 -7.47 4.64
CA ASP A 189 -8.54 -7.39 6.02
C ASP A 189 -7.52 -6.67 6.91
N GLU A 190 -7.96 -6.18 8.07
CA GLU A 190 -7.04 -5.62 9.06
C GLU A 190 -5.97 -6.63 9.47
N ASP A 191 -4.82 -6.13 9.93
CA ASP A 191 -3.66 -6.93 10.35
C ASP A 191 -3.20 -7.96 9.31
N THR A 192 -3.34 -7.62 8.03
CA THR A 192 -2.99 -8.49 6.89
C THR A 192 -2.22 -7.70 5.85
N ALA A 193 -1.10 -8.26 5.40
CA ALA A 193 -0.27 -7.72 4.34
C ALA A 193 -0.29 -8.67 3.12
N ALA A 194 -0.59 -8.12 1.96
CA ALA A 194 -0.44 -8.80 0.68
C ALA A 194 0.78 -8.23 -0.04
N ILE A 195 1.71 -9.10 -0.40
CA ILE A 195 2.98 -8.78 -1.03
C ILE A 195 2.92 -9.22 -2.48
N PHE A 196 3.11 -8.27 -3.38
CA PHE A 196 3.06 -8.48 -4.81
C PHE A 196 4.39 -8.13 -5.47
N ARG A 197 4.60 -8.64 -6.66
CA ARG A 197 5.45 -8.01 -7.65
C ARG A 197 4.69 -6.86 -8.33
N SER A 198 5.39 -5.86 -8.79
CA SER A 198 4.75 -4.66 -9.38
C SER A 198 3.88 -4.94 -10.61
N ASP A 199 4.06 -6.09 -11.28
CA ASP A 199 3.22 -6.56 -12.40
C ASP A 199 1.89 -7.18 -11.96
N GLY A 200 1.66 -7.30 -10.65
CA GLY A 200 0.42 -7.84 -10.07
C GLY A 200 0.53 -9.28 -9.58
N GLU A 201 1.66 -9.95 -9.78
CA GLU A 201 1.85 -11.29 -9.25
C GLU A 201 1.88 -11.30 -7.73
N LEU A 202 0.98 -12.06 -7.10
CA LEU A 202 0.97 -12.26 -5.65
C LEU A 202 2.10 -13.21 -5.23
N LEU A 203 2.95 -12.74 -4.31
CA LEU A 203 4.08 -13.52 -3.80
C LEU A 203 3.80 -14.12 -2.41
N LYS A 204 3.17 -13.36 -1.50
CA LYS A 204 2.97 -13.78 -0.11
C LYS A 204 1.79 -13.05 0.54
N ILE A 205 1.14 -13.73 1.48
CA ILE A 205 0.23 -13.13 2.46
C ILE A 205 0.85 -13.31 3.83
N LEU A 206 0.83 -12.25 4.66
CA LEU A 206 1.28 -12.26 6.06
C LEU A 206 0.18 -11.68 6.94
N GLY A 207 0.06 -12.17 8.16
CA GLY A 207 -0.86 -11.62 9.16
C GLY A 207 -2.05 -12.51 9.47
N SER A 208 -3.05 -11.96 10.16
CA SER A 208 -4.10 -12.75 10.81
C SER A 208 -5.40 -12.88 10.00
N GLY A 209 -5.62 -12.01 9.02
CA GLY A 209 -6.84 -11.97 8.21
C GLY A 209 -6.65 -12.57 6.81
N PHE A 210 -7.51 -12.14 5.91
CA PHE A 210 -7.55 -12.62 4.53
C PHE A 210 -7.25 -11.49 3.54
N ALA A 211 -6.72 -11.87 2.38
CA ALA A 211 -6.78 -11.07 1.16
C ALA A 211 -7.79 -11.72 0.19
N TRP A 212 -8.73 -10.91 -0.29
CA TRP A 212 -9.86 -11.30 -1.12
C TRP A 212 -9.62 -10.80 -2.54
N PHE A 213 -9.55 -11.72 -3.50
CA PHE A 213 -9.20 -11.44 -4.88
C PHE A 213 -10.44 -11.53 -5.77
N PHE A 214 -10.63 -10.50 -6.56
CA PHE A 214 -11.63 -10.40 -7.63
C PHE A 214 -10.87 -10.25 -8.94
N GLU A 215 -10.66 -11.35 -9.65
CA GLU A 215 -9.75 -11.37 -10.79
C GLU A 215 -10.44 -11.92 -12.04
N TYR A 216 -10.13 -11.30 -13.16
CA TYR A 216 -10.57 -11.80 -14.45
C TYR A 216 -9.61 -12.88 -14.95
N ASP A 217 -10.18 -14.00 -15.39
CA ASP A 217 -9.41 -15.02 -16.11
C ASP A 217 -9.14 -14.59 -17.56
N LYS A 218 -8.37 -15.41 -18.29
CA LYS A 218 -8.06 -15.18 -19.70
C LYS A 218 -9.30 -15.15 -20.64
N ASP A 219 -10.41 -15.72 -20.20
CA ASP A 219 -11.67 -15.75 -20.93
C ASP A 219 -12.58 -14.57 -20.54
N GLY A 220 -12.10 -13.66 -19.67
CA GLY A 220 -12.83 -12.49 -19.19
C GLY A 220 -13.90 -12.79 -18.15
N ARG A 221 -13.87 -13.97 -17.51
CA ARG A 221 -14.78 -14.34 -16.43
C ARG A 221 -14.22 -13.85 -15.09
N LEU A 222 -15.07 -13.24 -14.28
CA LEU A 222 -14.68 -12.80 -12.95
C LEU A 222 -14.71 -13.96 -11.96
N GLY A 223 -13.55 -14.27 -11.37
CA GLY A 223 -13.39 -15.19 -10.26
C GLY A 223 -13.30 -14.45 -8.92
N LEU A 224 -13.73 -15.12 -7.85
CA LEU A 224 -13.54 -14.68 -6.47
C LEU A 224 -12.82 -15.77 -5.71
N CYS A 225 -11.70 -15.43 -5.11
CA CYS A 225 -11.03 -16.31 -4.15
C CYS A 225 -10.48 -15.50 -2.96
N TYR A 226 -10.07 -16.18 -1.93
CA TYR A 226 -9.37 -15.57 -0.80
C TYR A 226 -8.13 -16.36 -0.46
N LYS A 227 -7.13 -15.67 0.10
CA LYS A 227 -5.89 -16.27 0.58
C LYS A 227 -5.58 -15.74 1.97
N LYS A 228 -4.97 -16.58 2.78
CA LYS A 228 -4.42 -16.22 4.10
C LYS A 228 -2.95 -16.60 4.17
N GLU A 229 -2.28 -16.18 5.22
CA GLU A 229 -0.94 -16.67 5.51
C GLU A 229 -0.95 -18.20 5.56
N ALA A 230 -0.03 -18.85 4.84
CA ALA A 230 0.14 -20.29 4.93
C ALA A 230 0.57 -20.63 6.37
N GLU A 231 -0.14 -21.56 7.01
CA GLU A 231 0.32 -22.13 8.26
C GLU A 231 1.66 -22.85 7.94
N GLY A 232 2.74 -22.44 8.60
CA GLY A 232 4.03 -23.10 8.42
C GLY A 232 3.87 -24.59 8.76
N GLU A 233 4.39 -25.44 7.92
CA GLU A 233 4.67 -26.81 8.32
C GLU A 233 5.62 -26.73 9.53
N VAL A 234 5.15 -27.20 10.68
CA VAL A 234 5.88 -27.32 11.94
C VAL A 234 6.84 -28.47 11.86
#